data_74e0ec4799da0f16288776ef2562ed10
#
_entry.id   74e0ec4799da0f16288776ef2562ed10
#
_cell.length_a   1.000
_cell.length_b   1.000
_cell.length_c   1.000
_cell.angle_alpha   90.00
_cell.angle_beta   90.00
_cell.angle_gamma   90.00
#
_symmetry.space_group_name_H-M   'P 1'
#
loop_
_entity.id
_entity.type
_entity.pdbx_description
1 polymer ?
#
loop_
_entity_poly.entity_id
_entity_poly.type
_entity_poly.pdbx_seq_one_letter_code
_entity_poly.pdbx_strand_id
1 'polypeptide(L)'
;MKTHRVLHKLFLMSLLTLLVWTPAHAVAQTEALTIAAANSLRDALRTLLPTFESQHPAVTVRVIYGPSQSLRKQIEEGAPVDVFLPSLAEEIDQLDKKGLIIQGTKHIYGGTSLVLITSPVLPAPVRTIEDLRSIPIRRIAVGDPKTSSVGKVAAQFLKFSKLDPTLKSQYVYGEHSRAVLDLVAKGEAEIGVVYRTDAITDSHVRILDTAPAESHSPIQYGVAIVWTARNISGAGDFIEFLLSSRTQEELKKYGFDQAQDKIGLVRRQEVKP
;
A
#
# COMPACT_ATOMS: atom_id res chain seq x y z
N MET A 1 66.03 -26.64 -55.45
CA MET A 1 65.46 -25.39 -54.86
C MET A 1 63.92 -25.25 -55.03
N LYS A 2 63.11 -26.21 -54.64
CA LYS A 2 61.63 -26.14 -54.78
C LYS A 2 60.87 -26.76 -53.62
N THR A 3 61.48 -27.12 -52.50
CA THR A 3 60.82 -27.83 -51.37
C THR A 3 60.54 -26.98 -50.12
N HIS A 4 61.01 -25.73 -50.04
CA HIS A 4 60.82 -24.89 -48.84
C HIS A 4 59.61 -23.93 -48.88
N ARG A 5 58.85 -23.89 -49.98
CA ARG A 5 57.68 -22.94 -50.08
C ARG A 5 56.35 -23.55 -49.73
N VAL A 6 56.23 -24.83 -49.51
CA VAL A 6 54.96 -25.54 -49.21
C VAL A 6 54.70 -25.62 -47.69
N LEU A 7 55.77 -25.68 -46.86
CA LEU A 7 55.62 -25.80 -45.41
C LEU A 7 55.14 -24.47 -44.71
N HIS A 8 55.46 -23.32 -45.33
CA HIS A 8 55.04 -22.05 -44.73
C HIS A 8 53.55 -21.66 -44.94
N LYS A 9 52.88 -22.27 -45.92
CA LYS A 9 51.44 -22.00 -46.18
C LYS A 9 50.53 -22.89 -45.34
N LEU A 10 50.98 -23.99 -44.80
CA LEU A 10 50.22 -24.88 -43.93
C LEU A 10 50.24 -24.42 -42.45
N PHE A 11 51.25 -23.64 -42.03
CA PHE A 11 51.37 -23.11 -40.67
C PHE A 11 50.56 -21.82 -40.43
N LEU A 12 50.20 -21.09 -41.52
CA LEU A 12 49.38 -19.88 -41.42
C LEU A 12 47.88 -20.16 -41.45
N MET A 13 47.44 -21.39 -41.73
CA MET A 13 46.01 -21.74 -41.81
C MET A 13 45.47 -22.40 -40.53
N SER A 14 46.35 -22.70 -39.57
CA SER A 14 46.00 -23.33 -38.28
C SER A 14 45.75 -22.32 -37.14
N LEU A 15 45.93 -21.03 -37.38
CA LEU A 15 45.85 -20.00 -36.31
C LEU A 15 44.56 -19.15 -36.36
N LEU A 16 43.54 -19.60 -37.11
CA LEU A 16 42.35 -18.75 -37.32
C LEU A 16 41.02 -19.39 -36.83
N THR A 17 41.04 -20.31 -35.90
CA THR A 17 39.82 -20.96 -35.37
C THR A 17 39.81 -21.16 -33.86
N LEU A 18 40.42 -20.27 -33.08
CA LEU A 18 40.03 -20.09 -31.68
C LEU A 18 39.11 -18.87 -31.57
N LEU A 19 37.93 -18.96 -32.19
CA LEU A 19 36.80 -18.10 -31.84
C LEU A 19 36.39 -18.52 -30.42
N VAL A 20 36.93 -17.79 -29.45
CA VAL A 20 36.51 -17.92 -28.04
C VAL A 20 35.01 -17.61 -28.01
N TRP A 21 34.22 -18.69 -27.93
CA TRP A 21 32.81 -18.59 -27.64
C TRP A 21 32.68 -18.16 -26.17
N THR A 22 32.80 -16.85 -25.91
CA THR A 22 32.43 -16.30 -24.65
C THR A 22 30.89 -16.44 -24.56
N PRO A 23 30.36 -17.19 -23.59
CA PRO A 23 28.95 -17.19 -23.37
C PRO A 23 28.57 -15.72 -23.07
N ALA A 24 27.81 -15.09 -23.96
CA ALA A 24 27.18 -13.83 -23.66
C ALA A 24 26.31 -14.09 -22.43
N HIS A 25 26.77 -13.64 -21.26
CA HIS A 25 25.94 -13.58 -20.10
C HIS A 25 24.85 -12.55 -20.48
N ALA A 26 23.70 -13.04 -20.93
CA ALA A 26 22.51 -12.23 -21.05
C ALA A 26 22.26 -11.66 -19.65
N VAL A 27 22.63 -10.43 -19.43
CA VAL A 27 22.19 -9.66 -18.27
C VAL A 27 20.67 -9.69 -18.38
N ALA A 28 20.03 -10.47 -17.52
CA ALA A 28 18.58 -10.51 -17.46
C ALA A 28 18.11 -9.07 -17.31
N GLN A 29 17.46 -8.54 -18.34
CA GLN A 29 16.90 -7.19 -18.29
C GLN A 29 15.82 -7.23 -17.21
N THR A 30 16.06 -6.57 -16.07
CA THR A 30 15.07 -6.47 -15.03
C THR A 30 13.93 -5.59 -15.52
N GLU A 31 12.70 -6.11 -15.44
CA GLU A 31 11.50 -5.37 -15.75
C GLU A 31 11.06 -4.55 -14.53
N ALA A 32 10.89 -3.25 -14.70
CA ALA A 32 10.40 -2.40 -13.63
C ALA A 32 8.90 -2.65 -13.41
N LEU A 33 8.51 -2.83 -12.14
CA LEU A 33 7.13 -2.86 -11.68
C LEU A 33 6.85 -1.59 -10.88
N THR A 34 6.04 -0.68 -11.40
CA THR A 34 5.70 0.57 -10.73
C THR A 34 4.39 0.44 -9.95
N ILE A 35 4.47 0.61 -8.64
CA ILE A 35 3.33 0.50 -7.72
C ILE A 35 2.99 1.88 -7.17
N ALA A 36 1.76 2.35 -7.35
CA ALA A 36 1.22 3.51 -6.64
C ALA A 36 0.54 3.03 -5.35
N ALA A 37 1.08 3.38 -4.19
CA ALA A 37 0.63 2.88 -2.89
C ALA A 37 0.27 3.99 -1.91
N ALA A 38 -0.79 3.78 -1.14
CA ALA A 38 -1.13 4.66 -0.03
C ALA A 38 0.01 4.73 1.01
N ASN A 39 0.19 5.90 1.63
CA ASN A 39 1.25 6.11 2.63
C ASN A 39 1.18 5.14 3.82
N SER A 40 -0.02 4.71 4.21
CA SER A 40 -0.25 3.72 5.28
C SER A 40 0.34 2.32 5.00
N LEU A 41 0.72 2.04 3.74
CA LEU A 41 1.33 0.78 3.33
C LEU A 41 2.86 0.78 3.44
N ARG A 42 3.47 1.93 3.71
CA ARG A 42 4.93 2.10 3.61
C ARG A 42 5.72 1.10 4.44
N ASP A 43 5.36 0.91 5.71
CA ASP A 43 6.10 0.03 6.62
C ASP A 43 5.93 -1.44 6.26
N ALA A 44 4.72 -1.86 5.90
CA ALA A 44 4.45 -3.22 5.44
C ALA A 44 5.19 -3.53 4.12
N LEU A 45 5.10 -2.65 3.12
CA LEU A 45 5.76 -2.85 1.83
C LEU A 45 7.28 -2.86 1.95
N ARG A 46 7.87 -2.05 2.83
CA ARG A 46 9.32 -2.07 3.09
C ARG A 46 9.82 -3.45 3.51
N THR A 47 9.00 -4.21 4.25
CA THR A 47 9.33 -5.58 4.67
C THR A 47 8.98 -6.63 3.62
N LEU A 48 7.87 -6.43 2.90
CA LEU A 48 7.37 -7.42 1.94
C LEU A 48 8.12 -7.41 0.61
N LEU A 49 8.49 -6.22 0.09
CA LEU A 49 9.06 -6.10 -1.25
C LEU A 49 10.39 -6.84 -1.45
N PRO A 50 11.33 -6.84 -0.49
CA PRO A 50 12.55 -7.65 -0.64
C PRO A 50 12.27 -9.14 -0.80
N THR A 51 11.22 -9.65 -0.14
CA THR A 51 10.80 -11.05 -0.29
C THR A 51 10.21 -11.30 -1.67
N PHE A 52 9.37 -10.40 -2.17
CA PHE A 52 8.83 -10.48 -3.52
C PHE A 52 9.93 -10.46 -4.58
N GLU A 53 10.84 -9.48 -4.54
CA GLU A 53 11.95 -9.35 -5.49
C GLU A 53 12.90 -10.56 -5.46
N SER A 54 13.12 -11.17 -4.29
CA SER A 54 13.92 -12.39 -4.17
C SER A 54 13.28 -13.61 -4.86
N GLN A 55 11.95 -13.65 -4.89
CA GLN A 55 11.17 -14.70 -5.57
C GLN A 55 11.02 -14.42 -7.07
N HIS A 56 11.12 -13.17 -7.49
CA HIS A 56 10.96 -12.69 -8.86
C HIS A 56 12.19 -11.87 -9.31
N PRO A 57 13.37 -12.49 -9.47
CA PRO A 57 14.64 -11.78 -9.69
C PRO A 57 14.71 -10.99 -11.01
N ALA A 58 13.79 -11.23 -11.93
CA ALA A 58 13.63 -10.45 -13.16
C ALA A 58 12.80 -9.17 -12.96
N VAL A 59 12.21 -8.96 -11.78
CA VAL A 59 11.36 -7.80 -11.47
C VAL A 59 12.06 -6.89 -10.45
N THR A 60 12.11 -5.58 -10.74
CA THR A 60 12.53 -4.56 -9.78
C THR A 60 11.35 -3.66 -9.45
N VAL A 61 11.01 -3.54 -8.17
CA VAL A 61 9.84 -2.79 -7.72
C VAL A 61 10.18 -1.33 -7.45
N ARG A 62 9.39 -0.43 -8.02
CA ARG A 62 9.42 1.00 -7.72
C ARG A 62 8.08 1.40 -7.10
N VAL A 63 8.10 1.99 -5.90
CA VAL A 63 6.88 2.44 -5.22
C VAL A 63 6.77 3.96 -5.22
N ILE A 64 5.62 4.46 -5.64
CA ILE A 64 5.22 5.86 -5.52
C ILE A 64 4.21 5.95 -4.38
N TYR A 65 4.60 6.59 -3.28
CA TYR A 65 3.73 6.77 -2.12
C TYR A 65 3.01 8.10 -2.17
N GLY A 66 1.74 8.09 -1.79
CA GLY A 66 0.92 9.31 -1.73
C GLY A 66 -0.46 9.09 -1.10
N PRO A 67 -1.25 10.17 -0.94
CA PRO A 67 -2.66 10.07 -0.62
C PRO A 67 -3.41 9.33 -1.73
N SER A 68 -4.27 8.36 -1.37
CA SER A 68 -4.93 7.50 -2.36
C SER A 68 -5.72 8.26 -3.42
N GLN A 69 -6.42 9.34 -3.03
CA GLN A 69 -7.17 10.18 -3.98
C GLN A 69 -6.24 10.94 -4.95
N SER A 70 -5.08 11.39 -4.48
CA SER A 70 -4.09 12.07 -5.33
C SER A 70 -3.47 11.09 -6.34
N LEU A 71 -3.11 9.88 -5.89
CA LEU A 71 -2.59 8.81 -6.75
C LEU A 71 -3.63 8.40 -7.80
N ARG A 72 -4.90 8.26 -7.40
CA ARG A 72 -6.00 7.99 -8.36
C ARG A 72 -6.09 9.06 -9.44
N LYS A 73 -6.05 10.35 -9.07
CA LYS A 73 -6.07 11.45 -10.05
C LYS A 73 -4.89 11.40 -11.01
N GLN A 74 -3.69 11.11 -10.50
CA GLN A 74 -2.50 10.95 -11.35
C GLN A 74 -2.67 9.79 -12.35
N ILE A 75 -3.28 8.66 -11.93
CA ILE A 75 -3.61 7.55 -12.81
C ILE A 75 -4.64 7.98 -13.87
N GLU A 76 -5.66 8.73 -13.48
CA GLU A 76 -6.64 9.31 -14.42
C GLU A 76 -6.00 10.24 -15.44
N GLU A 77 -4.93 10.93 -15.07
CA GLU A 77 -4.12 11.81 -15.91
C GLU A 77 -3.04 11.07 -16.74
N GLY A 78 -3.00 9.73 -16.64
CA GLY A 78 -2.11 8.89 -17.44
C GLY A 78 -0.75 8.62 -16.80
N ALA A 79 -0.59 8.73 -15.48
CA ALA A 79 0.65 8.35 -14.82
C ALA A 79 1.03 6.89 -15.14
N PRO A 80 2.31 6.60 -15.46
CA PRO A 80 2.78 5.26 -15.81
C PRO A 80 2.90 4.38 -14.56
N VAL A 81 1.80 3.78 -14.16
CA VAL A 81 1.66 2.92 -12.98
C VAL A 81 1.16 1.56 -13.43
N ASP A 82 1.74 0.47 -12.90
CA ASP A 82 1.31 -0.90 -13.17
C ASP A 82 0.28 -1.38 -12.15
N VAL A 83 0.51 -1.13 -10.86
CA VAL A 83 -0.36 -1.58 -9.77
C VAL A 83 -0.79 -0.40 -8.90
N PHE A 84 -2.07 -0.36 -8.55
CA PHE A 84 -2.62 0.62 -7.62
C PHE A 84 -3.05 -0.04 -6.31
N LEU A 85 -2.51 0.45 -5.17
CA LEU A 85 -2.81 0.02 -3.81
C LEU A 85 -3.32 1.18 -2.94
N PRO A 86 -4.59 1.55 -3.04
CA PRO A 86 -5.19 2.55 -2.18
C PRO A 86 -5.52 2.01 -0.78
N SER A 87 -5.67 2.88 0.19
CA SER A 87 -6.16 2.56 1.53
C SER A 87 -7.69 2.39 1.62
N LEU A 88 -8.41 2.78 0.56
CA LEU A 88 -9.84 2.49 0.39
C LEU A 88 -10.07 1.91 -1.01
N ALA A 89 -10.61 0.70 -1.07
CA ALA A 89 -10.86 0.00 -2.32
C ALA A 89 -11.83 0.75 -3.26
N GLU A 90 -12.66 1.67 -2.72
CA GLU A 90 -13.54 2.50 -3.55
C GLU A 90 -12.78 3.41 -4.53
N GLU A 91 -11.50 3.73 -4.25
CA GLU A 91 -10.67 4.49 -5.21
C GLU A 91 -10.39 3.68 -6.47
N ILE A 92 -10.29 2.33 -6.34
CA ILE A 92 -10.23 1.42 -7.50
C ILE A 92 -11.56 1.45 -8.25
N ASP A 93 -12.70 1.44 -7.53
CA ASP A 93 -14.03 1.49 -8.17
C ASP A 93 -14.24 2.76 -8.99
N GLN A 94 -13.63 3.89 -8.59
CA GLN A 94 -13.69 5.12 -9.38
C GLN A 94 -12.89 5.00 -10.69
N LEU A 95 -11.73 4.32 -10.67
CA LEU A 95 -10.94 4.04 -11.86
C LEU A 95 -11.62 3.02 -12.77
N ASP A 96 -12.20 1.96 -12.19
CA ASP A 96 -12.89 0.89 -12.91
C ASP A 96 -14.10 1.45 -13.70
N LYS A 97 -14.90 2.33 -13.09
CA LYS A 97 -15.99 3.04 -13.77
C LYS A 97 -15.54 3.85 -14.99
N LYS A 98 -14.27 4.22 -15.04
CA LYS A 98 -13.65 4.95 -16.16
C LYS A 98 -12.91 4.04 -17.14
N GLY A 99 -12.94 2.70 -16.92
CA GLY A 99 -12.20 1.74 -17.72
C GLY A 99 -10.69 1.81 -17.56
N LEU A 100 -10.18 2.33 -16.43
CA LEU A 100 -8.76 2.51 -16.16
C LEU A 100 -8.14 1.40 -15.32
N ILE A 101 -8.86 0.29 -15.12
CA ILE A 101 -8.41 -0.92 -14.43
C ILE A 101 -8.59 -2.11 -15.37
N ILE A 102 -7.64 -3.04 -15.37
CA ILE A 102 -7.80 -4.31 -16.08
C ILE A 102 -8.86 -5.14 -15.34
N GLN A 103 -9.90 -5.52 -16.07
CA GLN A 103 -11.04 -6.26 -15.53
C GLN A 103 -10.61 -7.57 -14.86
N GLY A 104 -11.22 -7.88 -13.71
CA GLY A 104 -10.93 -9.11 -12.96
C GLY A 104 -9.67 -9.05 -12.07
N THR A 105 -8.90 -7.95 -12.10
CA THR A 105 -7.68 -7.81 -11.31
C THR A 105 -7.87 -7.12 -9.95
N LYS A 106 -9.08 -6.60 -9.68
CA LYS A 106 -9.39 -6.00 -8.38
C LYS A 106 -9.56 -7.07 -7.31
N HIS A 107 -8.78 -6.97 -6.24
CA HIS A 107 -8.90 -7.80 -5.04
C HIS A 107 -8.90 -6.94 -3.78
N ILE A 108 -9.60 -7.39 -2.74
CA ILE A 108 -9.48 -6.87 -1.38
C ILE A 108 -8.50 -7.79 -0.66
N TYR A 109 -7.37 -7.26 -0.21
CA TYR A 109 -6.34 -8.05 0.44
C TYR A 109 -6.24 -7.83 1.95
N GLY A 110 -6.99 -6.88 2.51
CA GLY A 110 -7.02 -6.65 3.94
C GLY A 110 -7.97 -5.54 4.32
N GLY A 111 -8.17 -5.40 5.62
CA GLY A 111 -8.89 -4.29 6.24
C GLY A 111 -8.08 -3.68 7.36
N THR A 112 -8.60 -2.63 7.97
CA THR A 112 -8.08 -2.07 9.22
C THR A 112 -9.18 -1.31 9.95
N SER A 113 -8.92 -0.91 11.19
CA SER A 113 -9.79 -0.06 11.99
C SER A 113 -9.29 1.39 12.02
N LEU A 114 -10.21 2.28 12.33
CA LEU A 114 -9.91 3.67 12.67
C LEU A 114 -9.65 3.75 14.18
N VAL A 115 -8.57 4.42 14.58
CA VAL A 115 -8.14 4.50 15.98
C VAL A 115 -7.89 5.92 16.42
N LEU A 116 -8.12 6.17 17.70
CA LEU A 116 -7.75 7.38 18.39
C LEU A 116 -6.36 7.21 18.97
N ILE A 117 -5.45 8.16 18.72
CA ILE A 117 -4.07 8.14 19.21
C ILE A 117 -3.71 9.37 20.03
N THR A 118 -2.73 9.22 20.91
CA THR A 118 -2.04 10.30 21.65
C THR A 118 -0.53 10.04 21.65
N SER A 119 0.25 11.03 22.08
CA SER A 119 1.69 10.95 22.21
C SER A 119 2.13 11.26 23.65
N PRO A 120 3.24 10.64 24.15
CA PRO A 120 3.83 11.02 25.42
C PRO A 120 4.42 12.43 25.41
N VAL A 121 4.69 13.02 24.24
CA VAL A 121 5.21 14.40 24.11
C VAL A 121 4.16 15.44 24.54
N LEU A 122 2.90 15.21 24.20
CA LEU A 122 1.78 16.04 24.61
C LEU A 122 0.60 15.12 24.98
N PRO A 123 0.65 14.47 26.16
CA PRO A 123 -0.34 13.49 26.54
C PRO A 123 -1.69 14.15 26.80
N ALA A 124 -2.72 13.61 26.14
CA ALA A 124 -4.09 14.02 26.45
C ALA A 124 -4.61 13.27 27.69
N PRO A 125 -5.44 13.91 28.52
CA PRO A 125 -6.11 13.26 29.64
C PRO A 125 -7.25 12.33 29.23
N VAL A 126 -7.41 12.09 27.94
CA VAL A 126 -8.40 11.25 27.26
C VAL A 126 -7.94 9.80 27.23
N ARG A 127 -8.85 8.87 27.47
CA ARG A 127 -8.63 7.41 27.36
C ARG A 127 -9.53 6.74 26.37
N THR A 128 -10.73 7.27 26.20
CA THR A 128 -11.77 6.75 25.32
C THR A 128 -12.31 7.83 24.39
N ILE A 129 -13.06 7.42 23.39
CA ILE A 129 -13.75 8.35 22.47
C ILE A 129 -14.79 9.18 23.21
N GLU A 130 -15.45 8.60 24.19
CA GLU A 130 -16.48 9.28 25.02
C GLU A 130 -15.90 10.46 25.80
N ASP A 131 -14.66 10.34 26.26
CA ASP A 131 -13.97 11.40 27.00
C ASP A 131 -13.85 12.70 26.20
N LEU A 132 -13.82 12.62 24.86
CA LEU A 132 -13.79 13.78 23.97
C LEU A 132 -14.99 14.71 24.10
N ARG A 133 -16.08 14.25 24.76
CA ARG A 133 -17.29 15.06 25.01
C ARG A 133 -17.15 16.02 26.17
N SER A 134 -16.32 15.65 27.15
CA SER A 134 -16.23 16.34 28.45
C SER A 134 -14.84 16.88 28.75
N ILE A 135 -13.80 16.29 28.19
CA ILE A 135 -12.40 16.70 28.40
C ILE A 135 -12.02 17.73 27.32
N PRO A 136 -11.60 18.95 27.71
CA PRO A 136 -11.20 19.96 26.76
C PRO A 136 -9.89 19.55 26.06
N ILE A 137 -9.93 19.48 24.73
CA ILE A 137 -8.79 19.26 23.85
C ILE A 137 -8.59 20.52 23.01
N ARG A 138 -7.36 20.97 22.88
CA ARG A 138 -7.05 22.19 22.12
C ARG A 138 -6.85 21.92 20.63
N ARG A 139 -6.22 20.78 20.28
CA ARG A 139 -5.90 20.42 18.90
C ARG A 139 -6.10 18.92 18.67
N ILE A 140 -6.85 18.60 17.64
CA ILE A 140 -7.12 17.24 17.18
C ILE A 140 -6.66 17.12 15.74
N ALA A 141 -5.68 16.24 15.48
CA ALA A 141 -5.21 15.95 14.14
C ALA A 141 -6.18 14.99 13.43
N VAL A 142 -6.64 15.38 12.26
CA VAL A 142 -7.54 14.61 11.39
C VAL A 142 -7.09 14.72 9.94
N GLY A 143 -7.44 13.74 9.11
CA GLY A 143 -7.24 13.88 7.67
C GLY A 143 -8.18 14.90 7.06
N ASP A 144 -7.76 15.61 6.00
CA ASP A 144 -8.67 16.44 5.24
C ASP A 144 -9.69 15.55 4.50
N PRO A 145 -11.00 15.66 4.78
CA PRO A 145 -12.01 14.80 4.17
C PRO A 145 -12.18 15.01 2.66
N LYS A 146 -11.65 16.10 2.10
CA LYS A 146 -11.72 16.40 0.66
C LYS A 146 -10.61 15.74 -0.14
N THR A 147 -9.48 15.43 0.48
CA THR A 147 -8.26 14.98 -0.22
C THR A 147 -7.69 13.69 0.33
N SER A 148 -8.16 13.23 1.50
CA SER A 148 -7.59 12.11 2.23
C SER A 148 -8.62 11.02 2.54
N SER A 149 -8.27 9.77 2.22
CA SER A 149 -9.12 8.62 2.55
C SER A 149 -9.36 8.48 4.05
N VAL A 150 -8.34 8.68 4.90
CA VAL A 150 -8.52 8.68 6.36
C VAL A 150 -9.41 9.83 6.82
N GLY A 151 -9.29 10.99 6.20
CA GLY A 151 -10.14 12.14 6.50
C GLY A 151 -11.61 11.89 6.20
N LYS A 152 -11.90 11.19 5.10
CA LYS A 152 -13.25 10.79 4.72
C LYS A 152 -13.90 9.90 5.78
N VAL A 153 -13.22 8.85 6.25
CA VAL A 153 -13.77 7.95 7.27
C VAL A 153 -13.76 8.57 8.67
N ALA A 154 -12.76 9.41 9.00
CA ALA A 154 -12.72 10.15 10.25
C ALA A 154 -13.91 11.13 10.36
N ALA A 155 -14.26 11.83 9.28
CA ALA A 155 -15.43 12.72 9.26
C ALA A 155 -16.74 11.96 9.49
N GLN A 156 -16.88 10.74 8.92
CA GLN A 156 -18.05 9.89 9.18
C GLN A 156 -18.14 9.51 10.67
N PHE A 157 -17.02 9.03 11.23
CA PHE A 157 -16.92 8.67 12.65
C PHE A 157 -17.25 9.86 13.58
N LEU A 158 -16.64 11.03 13.35
CA LEU A 158 -16.85 12.21 14.16
C LEU A 158 -18.32 12.71 14.10
N LYS A 159 -18.93 12.61 12.92
CA LYS A 159 -20.36 12.91 12.73
C LYS A 159 -21.25 11.89 13.45
N PHE A 160 -21.00 10.60 13.29
CA PHE A 160 -21.73 9.54 13.98
C PHE A 160 -21.67 9.71 15.51
N SER A 161 -20.49 9.98 16.02
CA SER A 161 -20.25 10.22 17.46
C SER A 161 -20.76 11.57 17.93
N LYS A 162 -21.35 12.41 17.08
CA LYS A 162 -21.83 13.78 17.38
C LYS A 162 -20.73 14.71 17.95
N LEU A 163 -19.47 14.46 17.57
CA LEU A 163 -18.30 15.22 18.01
C LEU A 163 -17.94 16.35 17.04
N ASP A 164 -18.27 16.21 15.75
CA ASP A 164 -17.88 17.17 14.70
C ASP A 164 -18.31 18.62 14.99
N PRO A 165 -19.56 18.95 15.38
CA PRO A 165 -19.94 20.30 15.64
C PRO A 165 -19.16 20.98 16.79
N THR A 166 -18.76 20.19 17.79
CA THR A 166 -18.07 20.66 19.00
C THR A 166 -16.58 20.86 18.78
N LEU A 167 -15.93 19.92 18.02
CA LEU A 167 -14.48 19.84 17.91
C LEU A 167 -13.91 20.46 16.64
N LYS A 168 -14.76 20.86 15.69
CA LYS A 168 -14.34 21.31 14.36
C LYS A 168 -13.37 22.50 14.38
N SER A 169 -13.50 23.41 15.33
CA SER A 169 -12.59 24.54 15.49
C SER A 169 -11.19 24.15 15.99
N GLN A 170 -11.02 22.91 16.45
CA GLN A 170 -9.80 22.36 17.02
C GLN A 170 -9.06 21.46 16.01
N TYR A 171 -9.63 21.26 14.80
CA TYR A 171 -9.02 20.37 13.82
C TYR A 171 -7.75 20.95 13.22
N VAL A 172 -6.69 20.11 13.21
CA VAL A 172 -5.45 20.31 12.46
C VAL A 172 -5.44 19.23 11.36
N TYR A 173 -5.36 19.66 10.11
CA TYR A 173 -5.49 18.74 8.98
C TYR A 173 -4.15 18.19 8.53
N GLY A 174 -4.08 16.87 8.39
CA GLY A 174 -2.99 16.15 7.72
C GLY A 174 -3.43 15.68 6.32
N GLU A 175 -2.53 15.68 5.37
CA GLU A 175 -2.82 15.27 3.99
C GLU A 175 -3.15 13.78 3.86
N HIS A 176 -2.64 12.94 4.77
CA HIS A 176 -2.84 11.49 4.80
C HIS A 176 -2.65 10.97 6.23
N SER A 177 -3.00 9.69 6.48
CA SER A 177 -2.99 9.11 7.82
C SER A 177 -1.63 9.24 8.53
N ARG A 178 -0.53 9.01 7.82
CA ARG A 178 0.82 9.19 8.40
C ARG A 178 1.11 10.64 8.78
N ALA A 179 0.67 11.62 7.98
CA ALA A 179 0.84 13.03 8.34
C ALA A 179 0.02 13.40 9.59
N VAL A 180 -1.17 12.83 9.75
CA VAL A 180 -1.96 12.99 10.99
C VAL A 180 -1.22 12.41 12.19
N LEU A 181 -0.64 11.22 12.07
CA LEU A 181 0.16 10.59 13.12
C LEU A 181 1.37 11.46 13.48
N ASP A 182 2.09 11.98 12.49
CA ASP A 182 3.28 12.82 12.70
C ASP A 182 2.95 14.10 13.49
N LEU A 183 1.78 14.73 13.26
CA LEU A 183 1.31 15.88 14.04
C LEU A 183 1.17 15.53 15.53
N VAL A 184 0.67 14.34 15.84
CA VAL A 184 0.54 13.87 17.24
C VAL A 184 1.90 13.49 17.81
N ALA A 185 2.70 12.74 17.07
CA ALA A 185 4.03 12.31 17.51
C ALA A 185 4.95 13.49 17.86
N LYS A 186 4.84 14.60 17.13
CA LYS A 186 5.61 15.83 17.38
C LYS A 186 5.01 16.73 18.46
N GLY A 187 3.83 16.39 19.00
CA GLY A 187 3.11 17.24 19.97
C GLY A 187 2.46 18.49 19.35
N GLU A 188 2.26 18.50 18.04
CA GLU A 188 1.52 19.56 17.34
C GLU A 188 0.00 19.41 17.51
N ALA A 189 -0.46 18.20 17.88
CA ALA A 189 -1.83 17.90 18.31
C ALA A 189 -1.81 16.94 19.50
N GLU A 190 -2.80 17.06 20.39
CA GLU A 190 -2.92 16.22 21.58
C GLU A 190 -3.46 14.83 21.24
N ILE A 191 -4.30 14.76 20.22
CA ILE A 191 -5.01 13.57 19.77
C ILE A 191 -5.00 13.54 18.25
N GLY A 192 -5.04 12.33 17.69
CA GLY A 192 -5.21 12.10 16.26
C GLY A 192 -6.18 10.96 15.98
N VAL A 193 -6.80 11.02 14.79
CA VAL A 193 -7.64 9.95 14.26
C VAL A 193 -6.97 9.40 13.03
N VAL A 194 -6.48 8.16 13.11
CA VAL A 194 -5.64 7.52 12.08
C VAL A 194 -6.07 6.07 11.84
N TYR A 195 -5.49 5.43 10.81
CA TYR A 195 -5.61 4.00 10.66
C TYR A 195 -4.74 3.25 11.69
N ARG A 196 -5.22 2.12 12.18
CA ARG A 196 -4.46 1.24 13.06
C ARG A 196 -3.15 0.80 12.41
N THR A 197 -3.13 0.60 11.10
CA THR A 197 -1.93 0.26 10.31
C THR A 197 -0.81 1.30 10.39
N ASP A 198 -1.12 2.56 10.63
CA ASP A 198 -0.09 3.58 10.84
C ASP A 198 0.39 3.62 12.31
N ALA A 199 -0.52 3.39 13.25
CA ALA A 199 -0.26 3.59 14.67
C ALA A 199 0.43 2.40 15.35
N ILE A 200 0.15 1.17 14.92
CA ILE A 200 0.56 -0.04 15.64
C ILE A 200 2.09 -0.27 15.64
N THR A 201 2.78 0.22 14.63
CA THR A 201 4.23 0.07 14.46
C THR A 201 5.02 1.31 14.89
N ASP A 202 4.34 2.39 15.26
CA ASP A 202 5.00 3.65 15.65
C ASP A 202 5.06 3.82 17.16
N SER A 203 6.28 3.78 17.72
CA SER A 203 6.52 3.92 19.17
C SER A 203 6.34 5.33 19.72
N HIS A 204 6.17 6.35 18.87
CA HIS A 204 5.98 7.74 19.29
C HIS A 204 4.52 8.07 19.61
N VAL A 205 3.62 7.16 19.31
CA VAL A 205 2.21 7.30 19.62
C VAL A 205 1.66 6.08 20.35
N ARG A 206 0.54 6.28 21.02
CA ARG A 206 -0.19 5.22 21.72
C ARG A 206 -1.64 5.24 21.25
N ILE A 207 -2.17 4.07 20.91
CA ILE A 207 -3.60 3.90 20.65
C ILE A 207 -4.34 4.01 21.97
N LEU A 208 -5.34 4.89 22.00
CA LEU A 208 -6.25 5.09 23.14
C LEU A 208 -7.49 4.22 23.01
N ASP A 209 -8.11 4.26 21.82
CA ASP A 209 -9.37 3.60 21.56
C ASP A 209 -9.55 3.30 20.07
N THR A 210 -10.52 2.44 19.75
CA THR A 210 -10.89 2.06 18.39
C THR A 210 -12.29 2.55 18.07
N ALA A 211 -12.47 3.24 16.95
CA ALA A 211 -13.77 3.69 16.50
C ALA A 211 -14.72 2.50 16.25
N PRO A 212 -16.00 2.57 16.67
CA PRO A 212 -16.98 1.55 16.38
C PRO A 212 -17.10 1.28 14.87
N ALA A 213 -17.15 0.01 14.47
CA ALA A 213 -17.15 -0.37 13.05
C ALA A 213 -18.35 0.21 12.28
N GLU A 214 -19.48 0.41 12.94
CA GLU A 214 -20.71 1.00 12.40
C GLU A 214 -20.63 2.53 12.25
N SER A 215 -19.61 3.17 12.81
CA SER A 215 -19.46 4.63 12.80
C SER A 215 -18.94 5.20 11.48
N HIS A 216 -18.43 4.34 10.62
CA HIS A 216 -17.85 4.71 9.32
C HIS A 216 -17.92 3.57 8.29
N SER A 217 -17.74 3.90 7.02
CA SER A 217 -17.63 2.89 5.97
C SER A 217 -16.44 1.94 6.23
N PRO A 218 -16.55 0.65 5.88
CA PRO A 218 -15.45 -0.30 6.05
C PRO A 218 -14.16 0.18 5.39
N ILE A 219 -13.05 0.10 6.12
CA ILE A 219 -11.72 0.43 5.62
C ILE A 219 -11.14 -0.83 5.00
N GLN A 220 -11.24 -0.95 3.68
CA GLN A 220 -10.79 -2.11 2.92
C GLN A 220 -9.68 -1.72 1.96
N TYR A 221 -8.53 -2.33 2.13
CA TYR A 221 -7.39 -2.16 1.23
C TYR A 221 -7.59 -3.00 -0.02
N GLY A 222 -7.52 -2.36 -1.16
CA GLY A 222 -7.64 -3.01 -2.45
C GLY A 222 -6.33 -3.00 -3.23
N VAL A 223 -6.25 -3.88 -4.22
CA VAL A 223 -5.22 -3.92 -5.25
C VAL A 223 -5.87 -4.10 -6.60
N ALA A 224 -5.33 -3.46 -7.64
CA ALA A 224 -5.72 -3.69 -9.03
C ALA A 224 -4.58 -3.34 -10.00
N ILE A 225 -4.61 -3.95 -11.18
CA ILE A 225 -3.71 -3.61 -12.29
C ILE A 225 -4.32 -2.44 -13.06
N VAL A 226 -3.54 -1.40 -13.27
CA VAL A 226 -3.95 -0.22 -14.03
C VAL A 226 -3.96 -0.56 -15.52
N TRP A 227 -4.91 -0.03 -16.28
CA TRP A 227 -5.05 -0.29 -17.73
C TRP A 227 -3.78 0.03 -18.53
N THR A 228 -3.02 1.03 -18.13
CA THR A 228 -1.77 1.46 -18.78
C THR A 228 -0.54 0.69 -18.33
N ALA A 229 -0.70 -0.38 -17.53
CA ALA A 229 0.40 -1.20 -17.02
C ALA A 229 1.30 -1.71 -18.15
N ARG A 230 2.60 -1.61 -17.96
CA ARG A 230 3.63 -2.09 -18.89
C ARG A 230 4.14 -3.48 -18.52
N ASN A 231 4.17 -3.79 -17.23
CA ASN A 231 4.57 -5.09 -16.70
C ASN A 231 3.36 -5.82 -16.09
N ILE A 232 2.45 -6.30 -16.97
CA ILE A 232 1.23 -7.00 -16.55
C ILE A 232 1.55 -8.32 -15.85
N SER A 233 2.57 -9.05 -16.31
CA SER A 233 2.99 -10.32 -15.69
C SER A 233 3.47 -10.09 -14.25
N GLY A 234 4.44 -9.18 -14.06
CA GLY A 234 4.94 -8.86 -12.73
C GLY A 234 3.88 -8.25 -11.81
N ALA A 235 2.89 -7.54 -12.38
CA ALA A 235 1.74 -7.03 -11.62
C ALA A 235 0.83 -8.18 -11.13
N GLY A 236 0.59 -9.19 -11.98
CA GLY A 236 -0.14 -10.41 -11.60
C GLY A 236 0.57 -11.18 -10.50
N ASP A 237 1.87 -11.44 -10.67
CA ASP A 237 2.71 -12.12 -9.67
C ASP A 237 2.71 -11.38 -8.33
N PHE A 238 2.73 -10.03 -8.38
CA PHE A 238 2.66 -9.22 -7.17
C PHE A 238 1.30 -9.33 -6.45
N ILE A 239 0.19 -9.39 -7.20
CA ILE A 239 -1.14 -9.61 -6.61
C ILE A 239 -1.22 -10.99 -5.96
N GLU A 240 -0.75 -12.04 -6.62
CA GLU A 240 -0.70 -13.39 -6.05
C GLU A 240 0.17 -13.45 -4.79
N PHE A 241 1.34 -12.82 -4.82
CA PHE A 241 2.21 -12.68 -3.65
C PHE A 241 1.48 -11.99 -2.50
N LEU A 242 0.80 -10.87 -2.77
CA LEU A 242 0.07 -10.08 -1.77
C LEU A 242 -1.07 -10.89 -1.12
N LEU A 243 -1.75 -11.73 -1.91
CA LEU A 243 -2.86 -12.59 -1.46
C LEU A 243 -2.40 -13.90 -0.81
N SER A 244 -1.12 -14.25 -0.90
CA SER A 244 -0.58 -15.49 -0.34
C SER A 244 -0.72 -15.53 1.18
N SER A 245 -0.98 -16.71 1.74
CA SER A 245 -1.15 -16.90 3.20
C SER A 245 0.04 -16.37 4.00
N ARG A 246 1.27 -16.53 3.48
CA ARG A 246 2.49 -16.03 4.12
C ARG A 246 2.50 -14.50 4.22
N THR A 247 2.17 -13.82 3.12
CA THR A 247 2.09 -12.35 3.11
C THR A 247 0.95 -11.84 3.98
N GLN A 248 -0.19 -12.54 4.00
CA GLN A 248 -1.32 -12.20 4.86
C GLN A 248 -0.97 -12.31 6.35
N GLU A 249 -0.21 -13.35 6.77
CA GLU A 249 0.28 -13.44 8.15
C GLU A 249 1.27 -12.31 8.49
N GLU A 250 2.11 -11.90 7.54
CA GLU A 250 3.03 -10.77 7.74
C GLU A 250 2.26 -9.45 7.88
N LEU A 251 1.26 -9.21 7.03
CA LEU A 251 0.41 -8.01 7.07
C LEU A 251 -0.29 -7.81 8.42
N LYS A 252 -0.68 -8.88 9.12
CA LYS A 252 -1.30 -8.80 10.46
C LYS A 252 -0.40 -8.07 11.46
N LYS A 253 0.93 -8.23 11.37
CA LYS A 253 1.89 -7.55 12.25
C LYS A 253 1.87 -6.03 12.08
N TYR A 254 1.41 -5.58 10.90
CA TYR A 254 1.25 -4.17 10.55
C TYR A 254 -0.19 -3.66 10.75
N GLY A 255 -1.01 -4.39 11.51
CA GLY A 255 -2.37 -3.95 11.87
C GLY A 255 -3.42 -4.15 10.77
N PHE A 256 -3.12 -4.97 9.76
CA PHE A 256 -4.12 -5.38 8.79
C PHE A 256 -4.97 -6.52 9.36
N ASP A 257 -6.27 -6.41 9.18
CA ASP A 257 -7.19 -7.50 9.37
C ASP A 257 -7.25 -8.33 8.08
N GLN A 258 -7.46 -9.65 8.19
CA GLN A 258 -7.65 -10.49 7.01
C GLN A 258 -8.84 -10.00 6.19
N ALA A 259 -8.70 -10.07 4.87
CA ALA A 259 -9.84 -9.88 3.99
C ALA A 259 -10.95 -10.85 4.43
N GLN A 260 -12.09 -10.33 4.84
CA GLN A 260 -13.25 -11.16 5.12
C GLN A 260 -13.72 -11.74 3.78
N ASP A 261 -13.40 -12.99 3.53
CA ASP A 261 -13.94 -13.74 2.42
C ASP A 261 -15.46 -13.81 2.54
N LYS A 262 -16.16 -12.91 1.88
CA LYS A 262 -17.62 -13.04 1.67
C LYS A 262 -17.99 -14.32 0.90
N ILE A 263 -17.01 -15.06 0.40
CA ILE A 263 -17.17 -16.34 -0.30
C ILE A 263 -17.47 -17.49 0.70
N GLY A 264 -17.11 -17.37 1.97
CA GLY A 264 -17.36 -18.41 2.99
C GLY A 264 -18.80 -18.51 3.49
N LEU A 265 -19.62 -17.48 3.30
CA LEU A 265 -21.01 -17.48 3.80
C LEU A 265 -22.02 -18.14 2.85
N VAL A 266 -21.71 -18.26 1.57
CA VAL A 266 -22.61 -18.91 0.59
C VAL A 266 -22.47 -20.43 0.63
N ARG A 267 -21.33 -21.00 1.01
CA ARG A 267 -21.13 -22.48 1.06
C ARG A 267 -21.69 -23.18 2.29
N ARG A 268 -22.15 -22.47 3.32
CA ARG A 268 -22.72 -23.11 4.53
C ARG A 268 -24.24 -23.26 4.53
N GLN A 269 -24.94 -22.76 3.52
CA GLN A 269 -26.39 -22.88 3.44
C GLN A 269 -26.91 -24.02 2.52
N GLU A 270 -26.01 -24.69 1.77
CA GLU A 270 -26.45 -25.76 0.83
C GLU A 270 -26.16 -27.19 1.30
N VAL A 271 -25.84 -27.41 2.57
CA VAL A 271 -25.73 -28.77 3.11
C VAL A 271 -26.57 -28.89 4.36
N LYS A 272 -27.87 -29.10 4.21
CA LYS A 272 -28.71 -29.86 5.14
C LYS A 272 -29.49 -30.90 4.37
N PRO A 273 -29.43 -32.16 4.87
CA PRO A 273 -30.09 -33.32 4.25
C PRO A 273 -31.59 -33.21 4.34
#